data_bb44ef13e254fe6fccedd598bf8dad22
#
_entry.id   bb44ef13e254fe6fccedd598bf8dad22
#
_cell.length_a   1.000
_cell.length_b   1.000
_cell.length_c   1.000
_cell.angle_alpha   90.00
_cell.angle_beta   90.00
_cell.angle_gamma   90.00
#
_symmetry.space_group_name_H-M   'P 1'
#
loop_
_entity.id
_entity.type
_entity.pdbx_description
1 polymer ?
#
loop_
_entity_poly.entity_id
_entity_poly.type
_entity_poly.pdbx_seq_one_letter_code
_entity_poly.pdbx_strand_id
1 'polypeptide(L)'
;MKLKVIVFAAVKDRLGTDHLEIDLPERAKVSCLREALTSEYPQLADLLRHCAVSVDHEYGDDAMVLNEGVEIGLIPPVSGG
;
A
#
# COMPACT_ATOMS: atom_id res chain seq x y z
N MET A 1 0.89 -13.60 -6.61
CA MET A 1 0.38 -13.72 -5.23
C MET A 1 -0.60 -12.61 -4.93
N LYS A 2 -1.65 -12.94 -4.20
CA LYS A 2 -2.66 -11.97 -3.84
C LYS A 2 -2.37 -11.44 -2.45
N LEU A 3 -2.24 -10.13 -2.32
CA LEU A 3 -1.91 -9.48 -1.07
C LEU A 3 -3.06 -8.61 -0.59
N LYS A 4 -3.30 -8.64 0.70
CA LYS A 4 -4.30 -7.78 1.33
C LYS A 4 -3.60 -6.54 1.86
N VAL A 5 -4.16 -5.38 1.52
CA VAL A 5 -3.60 -4.09 1.93
C VAL A 5 -4.64 -3.38 2.78
N ILE A 6 -4.28 -3.06 4.00
CA ILE A 6 -5.12 -2.28 4.90
C ILE A 6 -4.88 -0.81 4.61
N VAL A 7 -5.96 -0.06 4.48
CA VAL A 7 -5.86 1.36 4.17
C VAL A 7 -6.44 2.18 5.31
N PHE A 8 -5.89 3.36 5.52
CA PHE A 8 -6.22 4.22 6.67
C PHE A 8 -6.52 5.64 6.21
N ALA A 9 -7.25 6.35 7.05
CA ALA A 9 -7.48 7.80 6.93
C ALA A 9 -7.91 8.21 5.52
N ALA A 10 -7.19 9.12 4.88
CA ALA A 10 -7.59 9.68 3.59
C ALA A 10 -7.72 8.63 2.49
N VAL A 11 -6.88 7.59 2.51
CA VAL A 11 -6.97 6.52 1.52
C VAL A 11 -8.26 5.74 1.73
N LYS A 12 -8.56 5.40 2.98
CA LYS A 12 -9.79 4.71 3.33
C LYS A 12 -11.01 5.52 2.91
N ASP A 13 -10.99 6.81 3.18
CA ASP A 13 -12.11 7.70 2.84
C ASP A 13 -12.36 7.74 1.33
N ARG A 14 -11.29 7.81 0.54
CA ARG A 14 -11.43 7.85 -0.91
C ARG A 14 -11.89 6.53 -1.51
N LEU A 15 -11.45 5.42 -0.95
CA LEU A 15 -11.82 4.10 -1.45
C LEU A 15 -13.20 3.64 -0.96
N GLY A 16 -13.64 4.14 0.19
CA GLY A 16 -14.89 3.70 0.80
C GLY A 16 -14.79 2.33 1.46
N THR A 17 -13.58 1.84 1.66
CA THR A 17 -13.34 0.56 2.31
C THR A 17 -12.04 0.63 3.09
N ASP A 18 -11.88 -0.25 4.08
CA ASP A 18 -10.68 -0.25 4.92
C ASP A 18 -9.61 -1.22 4.43
N HIS A 19 -9.85 -1.90 3.32
CA HIS A 19 -8.85 -2.79 2.75
C HIS A 19 -9.07 -2.95 1.26
N LEU A 20 -8.01 -3.40 0.59
CA LEU A 20 -8.11 -3.79 -0.82
C LEU A 20 -7.22 -5.01 -1.04
N GLU A 21 -7.38 -5.65 -2.16
CA GLU A 21 -6.53 -6.75 -2.56
C GLU A 21 -5.81 -6.39 -3.85
N ILE A 22 -4.57 -6.83 -3.96
CA ILE A 22 -3.79 -6.60 -5.16
C ILE A 22 -2.99 -7.85 -5.49
N ASP A 23 -2.90 -8.14 -6.78
CA ASP A 23 -2.17 -9.31 -7.26
C ASP A 23 -0.81 -8.85 -7.77
N LEU A 24 0.25 -9.44 -7.23
CA LEU A 24 1.61 -9.12 -7.60
C LEU A 24 2.39 -10.40 -7.90
N PRO A 25 3.44 -10.32 -8.73
CA PRO A 25 4.32 -11.46 -8.91
C PRO A 25 4.99 -11.85 -7.59
N GLU A 26 5.35 -13.11 -7.46
CA GLU A 26 6.09 -13.55 -6.29
C GLU A 26 7.39 -12.77 -6.18
N ARG A 27 7.78 -12.47 -4.94
CA ARG A 27 8.99 -11.71 -4.63
C ARG A 27 8.97 -10.27 -5.12
N ALA A 28 7.78 -9.75 -5.41
CA ALA A 28 7.67 -8.33 -5.74
C ALA A 28 8.14 -7.47 -4.57
N LYS A 29 8.68 -6.31 -4.90
CA LYS A 29 9.15 -5.35 -3.89
C LYS A 29 8.06 -4.34 -3.56
N VAL A 30 8.27 -3.61 -2.47
CA VAL A 30 7.37 -2.53 -2.08
C VAL A 30 7.20 -1.52 -3.22
N SER A 31 8.28 -1.24 -3.97
CA SER A 31 8.19 -0.35 -5.14
C SER A 31 7.21 -0.88 -6.18
N CYS A 32 7.18 -2.20 -6.38
CA CYS A 32 6.22 -2.82 -7.30
C CYS A 32 4.79 -2.66 -6.81
N LEU A 33 4.60 -2.79 -5.49
CA LEU A 33 3.30 -2.57 -4.88
C LEU A 33 2.81 -1.13 -5.14
N ARG A 34 3.67 -0.14 -4.93
CA ARG A 34 3.30 1.25 -5.17
C ARG A 34 2.92 1.50 -6.62
N GLU A 35 3.69 0.95 -7.55
CA GLU A 35 3.40 1.10 -8.98
C GLU A 35 2.08 0.45 -9.35
N ALA A 36 1.83 -0.75 -8.85
CA ALA A 36 0.60 -1.47 -9.15
C ALA A 36 -0.62 -0.74 -8.59
N LEU A 37 -0.51 -0.23 -7.37
CA LEU A 37 -1.60 0.53 -6.76
C LEU A 37 -1.90 1.81 -7.53
N THR A 38 -0.86 2.51 -7.96
CA THR A 38 -1.02 3.73 -8.74
C THR A 38 -1.70 3.43 -10.08
N SER A 39 -1.35 2.30 -10.69
CA SER A 39 -1.95 1.89 -11.96
C SER A 39 -3.41 1.50 -11.81
N GLU A 40 -3.75 0.75 -10.76
CA GLU A 40 -5.14 0.32 -10.55
C GLU A 40 -6.03 1.40 -9.95
N TYR A 41 -5.45 2.30 -9.18
CA TYR A 41 -6.19 3.37 -8.50
C TYR A 41 -5.56 4.72 -8.81
N PRO A 42 -5.62 5.16 -10.09
CA PRO A 42 -4.97 6.42 -10.47
C PRO A 42 -5.50 7.63 -9.70
N GLN A 43 -6.74 7.56 -9.22
CA GLN A 43 -7.31 8.63 -8.41
C GLN A 43 -6.61 8.78 -7.06
N LEU A 44 -5.84 7.78 -6.64
CA LEU A 44 -5.09 7.82 -5.39
C LEU A 44 -3.61 8.17 -5.58
N ALA A 45 -3.18 8.41 -6.82
CA ALA A 45 -1.75 8.57 -7.12
C ALA A 45 -1.06 9.60 -6.23
N ASP A 46 -1.69 10.75 -6.01
CA ASP A 46 -1.11 11.80 -5.17
C ASP A 46 -0.96 11.35 -3.71
N LEU A 47 -1.95 10.66 -3.18
CA LEU A 47 -1.88 10.15 -1.81
C LEU A 47 -0.84 9.04 -1.69
N LEU A 48 -0.82 8.12 -2.65
CA LEU A 48 0.09 6.98 -2.62
C LEU A 48 1.55 7.41 -2.61
N ARG A 49 1.84 8.51 -3.27
CA ARG A 49 3.20 9.05 -3.35
C ARG A 49 3.76 9.38 -1.97
N HIS A 50 2.89 9.78 -1.06
CA HIS A 50 3.28 10.23 0.27
C HIS A 50 2.97 9.21 1.37
N CYS A 51 2.36 8.08 1.03
CA CYS A 51 2.05 7.06 2.01
C CYS A 51 3.29 6.27 2.41
N ALA A 52 3.38 5.95 3.69
CA ALA A 52 4.32 4.93 4.15
C ALA A 52 3.70 3.57 3.93
N VAL A 53 4.54 2.57 3.69
CA VAL A 53 4.09 1.18 3.57
C VAL A 53 4.60 0.42 4.78
N SER A 54 3.71 -0.23 5.51
CA SER A 54 4.11 -1.14 6.57
C SER A 54 3.95 -2.58 6.09
N VAL A 55 4.88 -3.42 6.51
CA VAL A 55 4.87 -4.85 6.20
C VAL A 55 4.99 -5.57 7.53
N ASP A 56 3.95 -6.31 7.91
CA ASP A 56 3.85 -6.99 9.19
C ASP A 56 4.17 -6.04 10.36
N HIS A 57 3.54 -4.85 10.33
CA HIS A 57 3.62 -3.83 11.38
C HIS A 57 4.97 -3.11 11.47
N GLU A 58 5.84 -3.28 10.49
CA GLU A 58 7.10 -2.55 10.42
C GLU A 58 7.16 -1.75 9.13
N TYR A 59 7.74 -0.57 9.17
CA TYR A 59 7.89 0.23 7.96
C TYR A 59 8.84 -0.46 7.00
N GLY A 60 8.39 -0.59 5.75
CA GLY A 60 9.18 -1.19 4.69
C GLY A 60 9.67 -0.15 3.71
N ASP A 61 10.94 -0.26 3.30
CA ASP A 61 11.45 0.59 2.24
C ASP A 61 11.11 -0.01 0.87
N ASP A 62 11.35 0.75 -0.17
CA ASP A 62 10.96 0.36 -1.53
C ASP A 62 11.68 -0.88 -2.03
N ALA A 63 12.82 -1.21 -1.46
CA ALA A 63 13.59 -2.40 -1.86
C ALA A 63 13.18 -3.67 -1.12
N MET A 64 12.33 -3.55 -0.10
CA MET A 64 11.91 -4.70 0.68
C MET A 64 11.09 -5.65 -0.18
N VAL A 65 11.42 -6.94 -0.11
CA VAL A 65 10.71 -7.98 -0.84
C VAL A 65 9.47 -8.39 -0.06
N LEU A 66 8.35 -8.51 -0.76
CA LEU A 66 7.08 -8.91 -0.17
C LEU A 66 6.90 -10.42 -0.33
N ASN A 67 6.49 -11.07 0.74
CA ASN A 67 6.21 -12.50 0.72
C ASN A 67 4.72 -12.73 0.84
N GLU A 68 4.27 -13.89 0.38
CA GLU A 68 2.87 -14.27 0.48
C GLU A 68 2.45 -14.31 1.95
N GLY A 69 1.26 -13.80 2.21
CA GLY A 69 0.69 -13.82 3.55
C GLY A 69 1.08 -12.67 4.46
N VAL A 70 1.94 -11.75 3.99
CA VAL A 70 2.28 -10.58 4.82
C VAL A 70 1.09 -9.63 4.91
N GLU A 71 1.01 -8.91 6.02
CA GLU A 71 0.01 -7.87 6.21
C GLU A 71 0.61 -6.54 5.80
N ILE A 72 -0.02 -5.90 4.84
CA ILE A 72 0.47 -4.62 4.31
C ILE A 72 -0.47 -3.50 4.75
N GLY A 73 0.10 -2.39 5.17
CA GLY A 73 -0.66 -1.20 5.50
C GLY A 73 -0.19 -0.01 4.68
N LEU A 74 -1.13 0.80 4.23
CA LEU A 74 -0.85 2.07 3.59
C LEU A 74 -1.19 3.17 4.58
N ILE A 75 -0.18 3.88 5.02
CA ILE A 75 -0.32 4.88 6.07
C ILE A 75 -0.05 6.26 5.46
N PRO A 76 -1.09 7.08 5.28
CA PRO A 76 -0.87 8.42 4.73
C PRO A 76 -0.14 9.30 5.75
N PRO A 77 0.50 10.37 5.28
CA PRO A 77 1.19 11.28 6.20
C PRO A 77 0.21 11.94 7.14
N VAL A 78 0.69 12.26 8.34
CA VAL A 78 -0.11 12.98 9.32
C VAL A 78 -0.23 14.42 8.85
N SER A 79 -1.46 14.87 8.61
CA SER A 79 -1.70 16.22 8.17
C SER A 79 -1.75 17.16 9.37
N GLY A 80 -1.32 18.39 9.15
CA GLY A 80 -1.37 19.41 10.17
C GLY A 80 -0.43 19.16 11.32
N GLY A 81 0.41 18.19 11.15
CA GLY A 81 1.43 17.86 12.15
C GLY A 81 2.36 19.01 12.29
#